data_46fd09a321fb4375a74448aa87c5b542
#
_entry.id   46fd09a321fb4375a74448aa87c5b542
#
_cell.length_a   1.000
_cell.length_b   1.000
_cell.length_c   1.000
_cell.angle_alpha   90.00
_cell.angle_beta   90.00
_cell.angle_gamma   90.00
#
_symmetry.space_group_name_H-M   'P 1'
#
loop_
_entity.id
_entity.type
_entity.pdbx_description
1 polymer ?
#
loop_
_entity_poly.entity_id
_entity_poly.type
_entity_poly.pdbx_seq_one_letter_code
_entity_poly.pdbx_strand_id
1 'polypeptide(L)'
;MRVLVTGGSGFIGTNIVEGFLERGDSVLSIDIAAPRNVDHIAVYREVDIMDRQSLGIVFDDFRPEAVLHFAARAVLEEHKGLEHFDTNITGVRNIIDAVRATGGVRRTIFASTRLVFDLGYEPRHETDY
;
A
#
# COMPACT_ATOMS: atom_id res chain seq x y z
N MET A 1 -10.18 8.61 12.18
CA MET A 1 -9.65 8.95 10.84
C MET A 1 -9.98 7.80 9.89
N ARG A 2 -10.25 8.08 8.61
CA ARG A 2 -10.42 7.01 7.60
C ARG A 2 -9.08 6.68 6.98
N VAL A 3 -8.62 5.45 7.17
CA VAL A 3 -7.31 4.96 6.74
C VAL A 3 -7.47 3.84 5.71
N LEU A 4 -6.93 4.04 4.51
CA LEU A 4 -6.83 3.00 3.49
C LEU A 4 -5.44 2.38 3.56
N VAL A 5 -5.39 1.04 3.65
CA VAL A 5 -4.15 0.26 3.64
C VAL A 5 -4.15 -0.65 2.43
N THR A 6 -3.18 -0.48 1.52
CA THR A 6 -2.96 -1.42 0.42
C THR A 6 -1.90 -2.44 0.80
N GLY A 7 -2.04 -3.68 0.37
CA GLY A 7 -1.17 -4.76 0.83
C GLY A 7 -1.47 -5.16 2.28
N GLY A 8 -2.71 -4.95 2.73
CA GLY A 8 -3.13 -5.17 4.11
C GLY A 8 -3.13 -6.63 4.55
N SER A 9 -3.11 -7.58 3.62
CA SER A 9 -2.97 -9.02 3.89
C SER A 9 -1.51 -9.47 4.02
N GLY A 10 -0.55 -8.60 3.69
CA GLY A 10 0.88 -8.86 3.85
C GLY A 10 1.32 -8.81 5.32
N PHE A 11 2.59 -9.16 5.58
CA PHE A 11 3.15 -9.19 6.95
C PHE A 11 3.08 -7.80 7.63
N ILE A 12 3.56 -6.76 6.97
CA ILE A 12 3.52 -5.39 7.50
C ILE A 12 2.09 -4.89 7.55
N GLY A 13 1.33 -5.07 6.46
CA GLY A 13 -0.03 -4.58 6.32
C GLY A 13 -0.98 -5.11 7.40
N THR A 14 -0.91 -6.39 7.74
CA THR A 14 -1.72 -7.00 8.81
C THR A 14 -1.52 -6.29 10.14
N ASN A 15 -0.26 -6.04 10.53
CA ASN A 15 0.05 -5.35 11.80
C ASN A 15 -0.39 -3.88 11.77
N ILE A 16 -0.30 -3.23 10.64
CA ILE A 16 -0.76 -1.84 10.46
C ILE A 16 -2.28 -1.76 10.56
N VAL A 17 -3.02 -2.66 9.91
CA VAL A 17 -4.48 -2.73 10.00
C VAL A 17 -4.90 -2.93 11.45
N GLU A 18 -4.30 -3.89 12.16
CA GLU A 18 -4.54 -4.15 13.58
C GLU A 18 -4.37 -2.88 14.43
N GLY A 19 -3.20 -2.22 14.33
CA GLY A 19 -2.90 -1.05 15.15
C GLY A 19 -3.85 0.13 14.91
N PHE A 20 -4.36 0.32 13.68
CA PHE A 20 -5.37 1.35 13.42
C PHE A 20 -6.75 0.96 13.93
N LEU A 21 -7.14 -0.32 13.87
CA LEU A 21 -8.39 -0.82 14.45
C LEU A 21 -8.40 -0.68 15.97
N GLU A 22 -7.31 -1.09 16.65
CA GLU A 22 -7.15 -0.94 18.10
C GLU A 22 -7.25 0.53 18.55
N ARG A 23 -6.80 1.44 17.70
CA ARG A 23 -6.89 2.89 17.93
C ARG A 23 -8.28 3.46 17.71
N GLY A 24 -9.21 2.68 17.18
CA GLY A 24 -10.58 3.09 16.88
C GLY A 24 -10.72 3.90 15.59
N ASP A 25 -9.77 3.78 14.65
CA ASP A 25 -9.88 4.40 13.34
C ASP A 25 -10.81 3.57 12.42
N SER A 26 -11.40 4.22 11.43
CA SER A 26 -12.12 3.55 10.35
C SER A 26 -11.09 3.06 9.32
N VAL A 27 -10.92 1.76 9.19
CA VAL A 27 -9.92 1.14 8.32
C VAL A 27 -10.57 0.47 7.13
N LEU A 28 -10.00 0.61 5.95
CA LEU A 28 -10.24 -0.23 4.78
C LEU A 28 -8.93 -0.84 4.33
N SER A 29 -8.85 -2.16 4.33
CA SER A 29 -7.73 -2.95 3.84
C SER A 29 -8.03 -3.42 2.42
N ILE A 30 -7.14 -3.18 1.46
CA ILE A 30 -7.24 -3.73 0.11
C ILE A 30 -6.01 -4.58 -0.23
N ASP A 31 -6.27 -5.73 -0.84
CA ASP A 31 -5.24 -6.67 -1.28
C ASP A 31 -5.84 -7.62 -2.32
N ILE A 32 -5.02 -8.31 -3.10
CA ILE A 32 -5.42 -9.41 -3.99
C ILE A 32 -5.58 -10.74 -3.25
N ALA A 33 -5.06 -10.84 -2.03
CA ALA A 33 -5.16 -12.01 -1.17
C ALA A 33 -6.04 -11.73 0.03
N ALA A 34 -6.75 -12.77 0.51
CA ALA A 34 -7.54 -12.67 1.73
C ALA A 34 -6.66 -12.33 2.96
N PRO A 35 -7.23 -11.67 3.98
CA PRO A 35 -6.50 -11.30 5.19
C PRO A 35 -5.93 -12.53 5.91
N ARG A 36 -4.73 -12.38 6.46
CA ARG A 36 -4.11 -13.41 7.32
C ARG A 36 -4.83 -13.53 8.67
N ASN A 37 -5.30 -12.40 9.21
CA ASN A 37 -6.12 -12.35 10.40
C ASN A 37 -7.61 -12.37 9.99
N VAL A 38 -8.35 -13.37 10.42
CA VAL A 38 -9.78 -13.54 10.12
C VAL A 38 -10.63 -12.36 10.60
N ASP A 39 -10.23 -11.69 11.68
CA ASP A 39 -10.94 -10.55 12.24
C ASP A 39 -10.87 -9.31 11.33
N HIS A 40 -9.93 -9.31 10.38
CA HIS A 40 -9.81 -8.23 9.38
C HIS A 40 -10.76 -8.38 8.17
N ILE A 41 -11.49 -9.49 8.04
CA ILE A 41 -12.42 -9.73 6.93
C ILE A 41 -13.47 -8.62 6.83
N ALA A 42 -13.95 -8.11 7.96
CA ALA A 42 -14.98 -7.06 7.99
C ALA A 42 -14.50 -5.72 7.39
N VAL A 43 -13.21 -5.49 7.36
CA VAL A 43 -12.59 -4.26 6.84
C VAL A 43 -11.78 -4.50 5.56
N TYR A 44 -11.88 -5.70 4.99
CA TYR A 44 -11.17 -6.11 3.79
C TYR A 44 -12.01 -5.99 2.54
N ARG A 45 -11.37 -5.60 1.45
CA ARG A 45 -11.92 -5.67 0.09
C ARG A 45 -10.84 -6.20 -0.84
N GLU A 46 -11.20 -7.22 -1.66
CA GLU A 46 -10.31 -7.72 -2.70
C GLU A 46 -10.21 -6.69 -3.83
N VAL A 47 -9.04 -6.12 -4.03
CA VAL A 47 -8.76 -5.12 -5.07
C VAL A 47 -7.32 -5.24 -5.52
N ASP A 48 -7.12 -5.36 -6.84
CA ASP A 48 -5.81 -5.24 -7.45
C ASP A 48 -5.47 -3.75 -7.68
N ILE A 49 -4.32 -3.31 -7.21
CA ILE A 49 -3.83 -1.94 -7.44
C ILE A 49 -3.53 -1.65 -8.92
N MET A 50 -3.47 -2.68 -9.76
CA MET A 50 -3.36 -2.53 -11.21
C MET A 50 -4.70 -2.17 -11.86
N ASP A 51 -5.83 -2.44 -11.20
CA ASP A 51 -7.18 -2.08 -11.67
C ASP A 51 -7.57 -0.67 -11.23
N ARG A 52 -7.34 0.31 -12.14
CA ARG A 52 -7.68 1.73 -11.90
C ARG A 52 -9.16 1.96 -11.63
N GLN A 53 -10.04 1.18 -12.26
CA GLN A 53 -11.48 1.36 -12.10
C GLN A 53 -11.92 0.94 -10.69
N SER A 54 -11.50 -0.24 -10.26
CA SER A 54 -11.77 -0.74 -8.91
C SER A 54 -11.17 0.18 -7.83
N LEU A 55 -9.95 0.69 -8.05
CA LEU A 55 -9.35 1.70 -7.15
C LEU A 55 -10.20 2.97 -7.07
N GLY A 56 -10.66 3.50 -8.22
CA GLY A 56 -11.51 4.68 -8.25
C GLY A 56 -12.77 4.49 -7.42
N ILE A 57 -13.46 3.36 -7.58
CA ILE A 57 -14.66 3.02 -6.79
C ILE A 57 -14.33 2.97 -5.29
N VAL A 58 -13.24 2.31 -4.92
CA VAL A 58 -12.81 2.21 -3.50
C VAL A 58 -12.55 3.57 -2.89
N PHE A 59 -11.83 4.44 -3.59
CA PHE A 59 -11.50 5.77 -3.11
C PHE A 59 -12.73 6.67 -3.01
N ASP A 60 -13.66 6.55 -3.96
CA ASP A 60 -14.90 7.32 -3.95
C ASP A 60 -15.87 6.88 -2.85
N ASP A 61 -15.97 5.59 -2.59
CA ASP A 61 -16.83 5.03 -1.54
C ASP A 61 -16.27 5.34 -0.15
N PHE A 62 -14.99 5.04 0.07
CA PHE A 62 -14.38 5.11 1.40
C PHE A 62 -13.91 6.51 1.79
N ARG A 63 -13.52 7.35 0.81
CA ARG A 63 -13.02 8.72 1.03
C ARG A 63 -11.90 8.77 2.06
N PRO A 64 -10.76 8.11 1.84
CA PRO A 64 -9.69 8.03 2.81
C PRO A 64 -9.12 9.41 3.14
N GLU A 65 -8.73 9.61 4.41
CA GLU A 65 -7.97 10.78 4.88
C GLU A 65 -6.47 10.49 4.94
N ALA A 66 -6.12 9.21 5.05
CA ALA A 66 -4.74 8.73 4.95
C ALA A 66 -4.68 7.44 4.11
N VAL A 67 -3.61 7.29 3.34
CA VAL A 67 -3.33 6.11 2.54
C VAL A 67 -1.95 5.57 2.92
N LEU A 68 -1.88 4.28 3.27
CA LEU A 68 -0.64 3.57 3.54
C LEU A 68 -0.46 2.48 2.48
N HIS A 69 0.57 2.63 1.66
CA HIS A 69 0.80 1.78 0.50
C HIS A 69 1.93 0.78 0.76
N PHE A 70 1.52 -0.49 0.99
CA PHE A 70 2.42 -1.63 1.19
C PHE A 70 2.26 -2.71 0.12
N ALA A 71 1.26 -2.59 -0.76
CA ALA A 71 1.09 -3.50 -1.87
C ALA A 71 2.29 -3.40 -2.82
N ALA A 72 3.06 -4.46 -2.93
CA ALA A 72 4.21 -4.53 -3.79
C ALA A 72 4.55 -5.99 -4.12
N ARG A 73 5.20 -6.20 -5.26
CA ARG A 73 5.87 -7.45 -5.55
C ARG A 73 7.25 -7.42 -4.88
N ALA A 74 7.41 -8.20 -3.80
CA ALA A 74 8.60 -8.21 -2.96
C ALA A 74 9.55 -9.39 -3.25
N VAL A 75 9.34 -10.13 -4.35
CA VAL A 75 10.19 -11.27 -4.72
C VAL A 75 11.43 -10.76 -5.43
N LEU A 76 12.61 -11.03 -4.86
CA LEU A 76 13.90 -10.76 -5.48
C LEU A 76 14.20 -11.86 -6.52
N GLU A 77 13.92 -11.58 -7.77
CA GLU A 77 14.28 -12.43 -8.89
C GLU A 77 15.29 -11.66 -9.77
N GLU A 78 16.57 -11.88 -9.50
CA GLU A 78 17.71 -11.14 -10.07
C GLU A 78 17.80 -11.16 -11.61
N HIS A 79 17.04 -12.05 -12.28
CA HIS A 79 17.15 -12.27 -13.73
C HIS A 79 15.92 -11.77 -14.51
N LYS A 80 14.97 -11.11 -13.87
CA LYS A 80 13.76 -10.61 -14.53
C LYS A 80 13.84 -9.11 -14.78
N GLY A 81 13.42 -8.70 -15.99
CA GLY A 81 13.37 -7.30 -16.38
C GLY A 81 12.37 -6.45 -15.58
N LEU A 82 12.36 -5.15 -15.84
CA LEU A 82 11.50 -4.19 -15.15
C LEU A 82 10.00 -4.51 -15.29
N GLU A 83 9.59 -5.17 -16.37
CA GLU A 83 8.21 -5.62 -16.59
C GLU A 83 7.70 -6.55 -15.48
N HIS A 84 8.61 -7.29 -14.83
CA HIS A 84 8.28 -8.14 -13.70
C HIS A 84 7.83 -7.33 -12.46
N PHE A 85 8.26 -6.09 -12.37
CA PHE A 85 7.95 -5.17 -11.28
C PHE A 85 6.90 -4.12 -11.65
N ASP A 86 6.13 -4.35 -12.71
CA ASP A 86 5.11 -3.40 -13.16
C ASP A 86 4.08 -3.06 -12.06
N THR A 87 3.76 -4.00 -11.19
CA THR A 87 2.95 -3.75 -9.99
C THR A 87 3.54 -2.63 -9.12
N ASN A 88 4.87 -2.59 -8.97
CA ASN A 88 5.56 -1.59 -8.16
C ASN A 88 5.66 -0.23 -8.86
N ILE A 89 5.52 -0.18 -10.16
CA ILE A 89 5.61 1.04 -10.97
C ILE A 89 4.19 1.56 -11.28
N THR A 90 3.43 0.76 -12.02
CA THR A 90 2.08 1.14 -12.46
C THR A 90 1.10 1.15 -11.29
N GLY A 91 1.19 0.19 -10.37
CA GLY A 91 0.36 0.18 -9.16
C GLY A 91 0.55 1.44 -8.31
N VAL A 92 1.80 1.87 -8.09
CA VAL A 92 2.09 3.15 -7.38
C VAL A 92 1.49 4.35 -8.12
N ARG A 93 1.62 4.41 -9.45
CA ARG A 93 1.00 5.48 -10.26
C ARG A 93 -0.52 5.49 -10.11
N ASN A 94 -1.16 4.34 -10.15
CA ASN A 94 -2.61 4.22 -9.98
C ASN A 94 -3.06 4.73 -8.60
N ILE A 95 -2.32 4.41 -7.54
CA ILE A 95 -2.60 4.94 -6.18
C ILE A 95 -2.44 6.46 -6.14
N ILE A 96 -1.37 7.01 -6.72
CA ILE A 96 -1.16 8.47 -6.79
C ILE A 96 -2.30 9.15 -7.55
N ASP A 97 -2.71 8.59 -8.68
CA ASP A 97 -3.81 9.12 -9.49
C ASP A 97 -5.14 9.08 -8.71
N ALA A 98 -5.44 7.99 -8.01
CA ALA A 98 -6.64 7.87 -7.18
C ALA A 98 -6.64 8.88 -6.02
N VAL A 99 -5.51 9.06 -5.33
CA VAL A 99 -5.33 10.06 -4.27
C VAL A 99 -5.61 11.47 -4.79
N ARG A 100 -5.07 11.81 -5.98
CA ARG A 100 -5.26 13.14 -6.60
C ARG A 100 -6.71 13.38 -7.04
N ALA A 101 -7.35 12.34 -7.60
CA ALA A 101 -8.71 12.44 -8.11
C ALA A 101 -9.75 12.60 -6.99
N THR A 102 -9.59 11.88 -5.88
CA THR A 102 -10.54 11.86 -4.77
C THR A 102 -10.55 13.17 -3.99
N GLY A 103 -9.41 13.81 -3.80
CA GLY A 103 -9.25 14.93 -2.89
C GLY A 103 -9.46 14.52 -1.42
N GLY A 104 -9.07 15.37 -0.48
CA GLY A 104 -9.27 15.12 0.97
C GLY A 104 -8.28 14.16 1.61
N VAL A 105 -7.45 13.46 0.86
CA VAL A 105 -6.34 12.68 1.41
C VAL A 105 -5.26 13.64 1.93
N ARG A 106 -5.04 13.63 3.23
CA ARG A 106 -4.10 14.55 3.89
C ARG A 106 -2.69 13.98 3.97
N ARG A 107 -2.55 12.66 3.92
CA ARG A 107 -1.25 11.98 4.00
C ARG A 107 -1.27 10.68 3.21
N THR A 108 -0.21 10.47 2.43
CA THR A 108 0.08 9.20 1.78
C THR A 108 1.48 8.75 2.18
N ILE A 109 1.61 7.50 2.62
CA ILE A 109 2.87 6.88 3.00
C ILE A 109 3.11 5.72 2.05
N PHE A 110 4.27 5.71 1.40
CA PHE A 110 4.75 4.62 0.56
C PHE A 110 5.86 3.88 1.28
N ALA A 111 5.77 2.55 1.34
CA ALA A 111 6.88 1.75 1.80
C ALA A 111 8.06 1.89 0.82
N SER A 112 9.24 2.13 1.36
CA SER A 112 10.50 2.13 0.63
C SER A 112 11.32 0.90 1.01
N THR A 113 12.54 0.81 0.54
CA THR A 113 13.42 -0.30 0.80
C THR A 113 14.85 0.18 1.09
N ARG A 114 15.58 -0.59 1.91
CA ARG A 114 17.02 -0.38 2.09
C ARG A 114 17.82 -0.68 0.82
N LEU A 115 17.25 -1.42 -0.13
CA LEU A 115 17.92 -1.77 -1.39
C LEU A 115 18.11 -0.60 -2.37
N VAL A 116 17.69 0.62 -1.99
CA VAL A 116 18.07 1.86 -2.70
C VAL A 116 19.51 2.24 -2.51
N PHE A 117 20.21 1.62 -1.54
CA PHE A 117 21.63 1.82 -1.28
C PHE A 117 22.45 0.62 -1.76
N ASP A 118 23.70 0.85 -2.10
CA ASP A 118 24.67 -0.20 -2.37
C ASP A 118 24.85 -1.14 -1.16
N LEU A 119 25.11 -2.41 -1.43
CA LEU A 119 25.37 -3.38 -0.37
C LEU A 119 26.59 -2.95 0.46
N GLY A 120 26.39 -2.85 1.78
CA GLY A 120 27.42 -2.41 2.71
C GLY A 120 27.49 -0.90 2.95
N TYR A 121 26.72 -0.10 2.21
CA TYR A 121 26.61 1.34 2.49
C TYR A 121 25.71 1.57 3.71
N GLU A 122 26.18 2.39 4.64
CA GLU A 122 25.41 2.83 5.81
C GLU A 122 25.09 4.32 5.67
N PRO A 123 23.87 4.68 5.27
CA PRO A 123 23.49 6.09 5.15
C PRO A 123 23.49 6.75 6.54
N ARG A 124 24.03 7.97 6.61
CA ARG A 124 24.09 8.77 7.83
C ARG A 124 23.02 9.86 7.86
N HIS A 125 22.50 10.22 6.69
CA HIS A 125 21.50 11.26 6.53
C HIS A 125 20.42 10.82 5.54
N GLU A 126 19.22 11.39 5.65
CA GLU A 126 18.07 11.11 4.76
C GLU A 126 18.33 11.49 3.28
N THR A 127 19.38 12.24 3.01
CA THR A 127 19.79 12.68 1.66
C THR A 127 20.90 11.82 1.06
N ASP A 128 21.34 10.79 1.76
CA ASP A 128 22.43 9.91 1.32
C ASP A 128 21.91 8.76 0.43
N TYR A 129 21.37 9.07 -0.77
CA TYR A 129 20.95 8.07 -1.77
C TYR A 129 21.02 8.60 -3.18
#